data_54efa69e68fa1db36ff5c4991db3ab5f
#
_entry.id   54efa69e68fa1db36ff5c4991db3ab5f
#
_cell.length_a   1.000
_cell.length_b   1.000
_cell.length_c   1.000
_cell.angle_alpha   90.00
_cell.angle_beta   90.00
_cell.angle_gamma   90.00
#
_symmetry.space_group_name_H-M   'P 1'
#
loop_
_entity.id
_entity.type
_entity.pdbx_description
1 polymer ?
#
loop_
_entity_poly.entity_id
_entity_poly.type
_entity_poly.pdbx_seq_one_letter_code
_entity_poly.pdbx_strand_id
1 'polypeptide(L)'
;MLDAPLRVRLRKAKLIAVFTGAGISAESGIPTFRERFTGLWANTDPQEVATPRAFNANPQRVWDWHVHLAETVRRAAPNPGHMAIAGLQNAVERVAVITQNIDSLHHAAGSREVLELHGNLFRLAPFVDEEAMFAEGRSPLICHVCGGYALRDDCDPYAGREDLELLRLESGPVPRCPACGALLRPDIVWFGEALDPHVLGAAFEAADSCDALLCIGSSLEVEPAASIPYRAVRRGAVVIEINPEPTALSEQTDAAIRGSAADVLPALLREVWG
;
A
#
# COMPACT_ATOMS: atom_id res chain seq x y z
N MET A 1 24.79 6.16 11.95
CA MET A 1 23.34 6.27 12.19
C MET A 1 22.88 5.32 13.29
N LEU A 2 23.34 4.08 13.29
CA LEU A 2 22.98 3.06 14.28
C LEU A 2 24.18 2.70 15.15
N ASP A 3 23.92 2.27 16.39
CA ASP A 3 24.98 1.72 17.24
C ASP A 3 25.46 0.34 16.76
N ALA A 4 26.59 -0.12 17.26
CA ALA A 4 27.17 -1.39 16.81
C ALA A 4 26.31 -2.62 17.14
N PRO A 5 25.69 -2.75 18.33
CA PRO A 5 24.77 -3.84 18.65
C PRO A 5 23.59 -3.94 17.68
N LEU A 6 22.97 -2.82 17.35
CA LEU A 6 21.80 -2.79 16.47
C LEU A 6 22.16 -3.21 15.03
N ARG A 7 23.31 -2.73 14.52
CA ARG A 7 23.85 -3.18 13.22
C ARG A 7 24.09 -4.70 13.17
N VAL A 8 24.62 -5.28 14.27
CA VAL A 8 24.84 -6.72 14.34
C VAL A 8 23.51 -7.49 14.33
N ARG A 9 22.48 -7.01 15.03
CA ARG A 9 21.13 -7.62 14.99
C ARG A 9 20.57 -7.58 13.58
N LEU A 10 20.63 -6.44 12.89
CA LEU A 10 20.13 -6.29 11.51
C LEU A 10 20.86 -7.19 10.52
N ARG A 11 22.18 -7.31 10.60
CA ARG A 11 22.96 -8.22 9.73
C ARG A 11 22.60 -9.70 9.88
N LYS A 12 22.09 -10.08 11.05
CA LYS A 12 21.66 -11.46 11.34
C LYS A 12 20.19 -11.71 10.99
N ALA A 13 19.44 -10.66 10.66
CA ALA A 13 18.04 -10.78 10.31
C ALA A 13 17.86 -11.62 9.03
N LYS A 14 17.00 -12.60 9.06
CA LYS A 14 16.62 -13.45 7.93
C LYS A 14 15.36 -12.93 7.23
N LEU A 15 14.42 -12.42 8.01
CA LEU A 15 13.22 -11.78 7.52
C LEU A 15 13.19 -10.32 7.96
N ILE A 16 13.16 -9.41 7.00
CA ILE A 16 12.90 -7.99 7.24
C ILE A 16 11.55 -7.62 6.65
N ALA A 17 10.65 -7.14 7.49
CA ALA A 17 9.43 -6.48 7.06
C ALA A 17 9.72 -4.99 6.81
N VAL A 18 9.21 -4.44 5.71
CA VAL A 18 9.35 -3.04 5.37
C VAL A 18 7.95 -2.44 5.23
N PHE A 19 7.53 -1.68 6.23
CA PHE A 19 6.23 -1.01 6.25
C PHE A 19 6.36 0.41 5.69
N THR A 20 5.61 0.73 4.63
CA THR A 20 5.73 2.02 3.95
C THR A 20 4.41 2.77 3.85
N GLY A 21 4.47 4.09 3.96
CA GLY A 21 3.38 5.02 3.65
C GLY A 21 3.79 6.03 2.58
N ALA A 22 2.93 7.01 2.30
CA ALA A 22 3.09 7.97 1.21
C ALA A 22 4.42 8.78 1.27
N GLY A 23 5.02 8.91 2.45
CA GLY A 23 6.29 9.61 2.62
C GLY A 23 7.46 9.00 1.86
N ILE A 24 7.43 7.68 1.53
CA ILE A 24 8.50 7.10 0.71
C ILE A 24 8.43 7.60 -0.75
N SER A 25 7.25 7.98 -1.22
CA SER A 25 7.02 8.41 -2.61
C SER A 25 7.09 9.92 -2.80
N ALA A 26 7.30 10.68 -1.71
CA ALA A 26 7.40 12.15 -1.76
C ALA A 26 8.51 12.62 -2.70
N GLU A 27 9.71 12.04 -2.59
CA GLU A 27 10.86 12.37 -3.45
C GLU A 27 10.72 11.83 -4.90
N SER A 28 9.67 11.03 -5.16
CA SER A 28 9.26 10.66 -6.52
C SER A 28 8.29 11.65 -7.15
N GLY A 29 7.91 12.70 -6.41
CA GLY A 29 6.97 13.74 -6.86
C GLY A 29 5.50 13.37 -6.68
N ILE A 30 5.18 12.34 -5.88
CA ILE A 30 3.81 12.00 -5.52
C ILE A 30 3.49 12.72 -4.20
N PRO A 31 2.48 13.63 -4.17
CA PRO A 31 2.11 14.36 -2.96
C PRO A 31 1.69 13.41 -1.85
N THR A 32 2.16 13.67 -0.63
CA THR A 32 1.74 12.92 0.55
C THR A 32 0.31 13.31 0.97
N PHE A 33 -0.36 12.43 1.71
CA PHE A 33 -1.71 12.72 2.22
C PHE A 33 -1.73 13.91 3.20
N ARG A 34 -0.62 14.24 3.83
CA ARG A 34 -0.46 15.45 4.67
C ARG A 34 -0.45 16.75 3.84
N GLU A 35 -0.03 16.66 2.59
CA GLU A 35 -0.02 17.79 1.65
C GLU A 35 -1.37 17.97 0.94
N ARG A 36 -2.46 17.39 1.50
CA ARG A 36 -3.82 17.51 0.96
C ARG A 36 -4.33 18.94 0.78
N PHE A 37 -3.67 19.94 1.37
CA PHE A 37 -3.94 21.36 1.14
C PHE A 37 -3.16 21.95 -0.02
N THR A 38 -2.26 21.19 -0.65
CA THR A 38 -1.48 21.56 -1.82
C THR A 38 -1.61 20.49 -2.89
N GLY A 39 -1.59 20.86 -4.16
CA GLY A 39 -1.66 19.91 -5.26
C GLY A 39 -3.07 19.35 -5.51
N LEU A 40 -3.14 18.06 -5.85
CA LEU A 40 -4.36 17.39 -6.33
C LEU A 40 -5.52 17.37 -5.32
N TRP A 41 -5.19 17.31 -4.03
CA TRP A 41 -6.15 17.26 -2.92
C TRP A 41 -6.59 18.65 -2.43
N ALA A 42 -5.94 19.73 -2.88
CA ALA A 42 -6.18 21.09 -2.37
C ALA A 42 -7.63 21.56 -2.54
N ASN A 43 -8.32 21.07 -3.58
CA ASN A 43 -9.67 21.49 -3.93
C ASN A 43 -10.66 20.32 -3.98
N THR A 44 -10.32 19.15 -3.43
CA THR A 44 -11.16 17.95 -3.52
C THR A 44 -11.32 17.32 -2.14
N ASP A 45 -12.55 17.22 -1.65
CA ASP A 45 -12.86 16.44 -0.47
C ASP A 45 -12.72 14.94 -0.81
N PRO A 46 -11.86 14.17 -0.11
CA PRO A 46 -11.75 12.73 -0.31
C PRO A 46 -13.11 12.00 -0.23
N GLN A 47 -14.06 12.50 0.55
CA GLN A 47 -15.41 11.95 0.66
C GLN A 47 -16.21 12.06 -0.66
N GLU A 48 -15.83 12.96 -1.55
CA GLU A 48 -16.52 13.16 -2.83
C GLU A 48 -15.93 12.32 -3.98
N VAL A 49 -14.74 11.72 -3.80
CA VAL A 49 -14.02 11.01 -4.88
C VAL A 49 -13.44 9.66 -4.48
N ALA A 50 -13.38 9.34 -3.21
CA ALA A 50 -12.74 8.12 -2.70
C ALA A 50 -13.63 7.40 -1.67
N THR A 51 -14.91 7.22 -2.00
CA THR A 51 -15.88 6.44 -1.23
C THR A 51 -16.84 5.70 -2.16
N PRO A 52 -17.40 4.53 -1.76
CA PRO A 52 -18.46 3.84 -2.50
C PRO A 52 -19.67 4.73 -2.74
N ARG A 53 -20.05 5.52 -1.74
CA ARG A 53 -21.17 6.49 -1.85
C ARG A 53 -20.95 7.52 -2.96
N ALA A 54 -19.73 8.07 -3.06
CA ALA A 54 -19.40 9.03 -4.11
C ALA A 54 -19.50 8.38 -5.49
N PHE A 55 -19.02 7.15 -5.64
CA PHE A 55 -19.08 6.41 -6.90
C PHE A 55 -20.51 6.10 -7.28
N ASN A 56 -21.36 5.66 -6.37
CA ASN A 56 -22.79 5.47 -6.61
C ASN A 56 -23.50 6.75 -7.05
N ALA A 57 -23.17 7.88 -6.43
CA ALA A 57 -23.77 9.16 -6.76
C ALA A 57 -23.34 9.71 -8.14
N ASN A 58 -22.08 9.57 -8.49
CA ASN A 58 -21.52 10.03 -9.76
C ASN A 58 -20.28 9.22 -10.16
N PRO A 59 -20.45 8.04 -10.78
CA PRO A 59 -19.34 7.18 -11.19
C PRO A 59 -18.33 7.87 -12.10
N GLN A 60 -18.82 8.71 -13.02
CA GLN A 60 -17.95 9.39 -13.99
C GLN A 60 -17.01 10.40 -13.29
N ARG A 61 -17.53 11.18 -12.35
CA ARG A 61 -16.70 12.14 -11.59
C ARG A 61 -15.58 11.43 -10.82
N VAL A 62 -15.90 10.32 -10.16
CA VAL A 62 -14.94 9.54 -9.41
C VAL A 62 -13.91 8.92 -10.34
N TRP A 63 -14.35 8.38 -11.50
CA TRP A 63 -13.48 7.84 -12.52
C TRP A 63 -12.49 8.88 -13.05
N ASP A 64 -12.98 10.04 -13.48
CA ASP A 64 -12.17 11.12 -14.05
C ASP A 64 -11.13 11.63 -13.06
N TRP A 65 -11.50 11.71 -11.78
CA TRP A 65 -10.57 12.09 -10.71
C TRP A 65 -9.43 11.07 -10.56
N HIS A 66 -9.75 9.77 -10.57
CA HIS A 66 -8.72 8.73 -10.47
C HIS A 66 -7.86 8.63 -11.74
N VAL A 67 -8.41 8.91 -12.91
CA VAL A 67 -7.62 9.05 -14.14
C VAL A 67 -6.58 10.15 -13.98
N HIS A 68 -6.98 11.32 -13.48
CA HIS A 68 -6.06 12.42 -13.24
C HIS A 68 -4.99 12.09 -12.20
N LEU A 69 -5.36 11.39 -11.12
CA LEU A 69 -4.40 10.87 -10.14
C LEU A 69 -3.41 9.91 -10.81
N ALA A 70 -3.90 8.97 -11.60
CA ALA A 70 -3.07 8.00 -12.32
C ALA A 70 -2.09 8.65 -13.30
N GLU A 71 -2.50 9.72 -13.98
CA GLU A 71 -1.59 10.51 -14.85
C GLU A 71 -0.43 11.13 -14.05
N THR A 72 -0.72 11.60 -12.85
CA THR A 72 0.32 12.13 -11.95
C THR A 72 1.28 11.03 -11.52
N VAL A 73 0.75 9.89 -11.08
CA VAL A 73 1.56 8.75 -10.62
C VAL A 73 2.38 8.13 -11.75
N ARG A 74 1.85 8.05 -12.99
CA ARG A 74 2.58 7.53 -14.16
C ARG A 74 3.85 8.34 -14.52
N ARG A 75 3.93 9.60 -14.12
CA ARG A 75 5.11 10.45 -14.34
C ARG A 75 6.19 10.25 -13.28
N ALA A 76 5.84 9.62 -12.18
CA ALA A 76 6.77 9.32 -11.10
C ALA A 76 7.64 8.11 -11.43
N ALA A 77 8.85 8.11 -10.89
CA ALA A 77 9.77 6.98 -10.97
C ALA A 77 10.22 6.59 -9.55
N PRO A 78 10.60 5.32 -9.35
CA PRO A 78 11.18 4.91 -8.07
C PRO A 78 12.38 5.78 -7.70
N ASN A 79 12.36 6.32 -6.49
CA ASN A 79 13.47 7.10 -5.95
C ASN A 79 14.53 6.19 -5.27
N PRO A 80 15.68 6.73 -4.83
CA PRO A 80 16.72 5.95 -4.17
C PRO A 80 16.25 5.14 -2.96
N GLY A 81 15.19 5.57 -2.25
CA GLY A 81 14.59 4.81 -1.15
C GLY A 81 13.95 3.50 -1.62
N HIS A 82 13.15 3.54 -2.68
CA HIS A 82 12.55 2.36 -3.29
C HIS A 82 13.63 1.39 -3.82
N MET A 83 14.65 1.93 -4.51
CA MET A 83 15.77 1.14 -5.03
C MET A 83 16.58 0.48 -3.92
N ALA A 84 16.76 1.16 -2.79
CA ALA A 84 17.43 0.62 -1.62
C ALA A 84 16.65 -0.57 -1.03
N ILE A 85 15.33 -0.43 -0.86
CA ILE A 85 14.47 -1.54 -0.38
C ILE A 85 14.54 -2.75 -1.33
N ALA A 86 14.43 -2.52 -2.64
CA ALA A 86 14.59 -3.59 -3.62
C ALA A 86 15.98 -4.23 -3.56
N GLY A 87 17.03 -3.43 -3.35
CA GLY A 87 18.40 -3.91 -3.19
C GLY A 87 18.62 -4.77 -1.93
N LEU A 88 17.87 -4.52 -0.86
CA LEU A 88 17.97 -5.28 0.40
C LEU A 88 17.71 -6.78 0.20
N GLN A 89 16.90 -7.16 -0.80
CA GLN A 89 16.63 -8.55 -1.18
C GLN A 89 17.86 -9.35 -1.61
N ASN A 90 18.97 -8.68 -1.88
CA ASN A 90 20.25 -9.34 -2.23
C ASN A 90 21.10 -9.61 -0.97
N ALA A 91 20.80 -8.97 0.14
CA ALA A 91 21.55 -9.08 1.39
C ALA A 91 20.81 -9.88 2.48
N VAL A 92 19.49 -10.04 2.35
CA VAL A 92 18.61 -10.67 3.34
C VAL A 92 17.82 -11.79 2.67
N GLU A 93 17.63 -12.89 3.39
CA GLU A 93 16.97 -14.09 2.88
C GLU A 93 15.53 -13.82 2.38
N ARG A 94 14.76 -13.02 3.16
CA ARG A 94 13.40 -12.60 2.79
C ARG A 94 13.17 -11.14 3.17
N VAL A 95 12.61 -10.38 2.24
CA VAL A 95 12.15 -9.01 2.46
C VAL A 95 10.69 -8.92 2.05
N ALA A 96 9.81 -8.67 3.00
CA ALA A 96 8.38 -8.46 2.78
C ALA A 96 8.06 -6.97 2.86
N VAL A 97 7.69 -6.37 1.73
CA VAL A 97 7.24 -4.98 1.68
C VAL A 97 5.75 -4.93 1.95
N ILE A 98 5.35 -4.19 2.98
CA ILE A 98 3.97 -3.97 3.38
C ILE A 98 3.67 -2.49 3.11
N THR A 99 2.92 -2.19 2.07
CA THR A 99 2.73 -0.80 1.66
C THR A 99 1.28 -0.35 1.75
N GLN A 100 1.09 0.89 2.21
CA GLN A 100 -0.18 1.61 2.14
C GLN A 100 -0.34 2.34 0.80
N ASN A 101 0.74 2.41 0.00
CA ASN A 101 0.74 3.15 -1.26
C ASN A 101 0.08 2.34 -2.37
N ILE A 102 -0.56 3.07 -3.29
CA ILE A 102 -1.28 2.53 -4.45
C ILE A 102 -0.53 2.80 -5.77
N ASP A 103 0.73 3.26 -5.70
CA ASP A 103 1.48 3.86 -6.81
C ASP A 103 2.32 2.88 -7.64
N SER A 104 2.44 1.63 -7.24
CA SER A 104 3.26 0.59 -7.88
C SER A 104 4.78 0.85 -7.88
N LEU A 105 5.31 1.89 -7.19
CA LEU A 105 6.73 2.22 -7.26
C LEU A 105 7.63 1.15 -6.63
N HIS A 106 7.16 0.40 -5.65
CA HIS A 106 7.90 -0.76 -5.12
C HIS A 106 8.10 -1.85 -6.17
N HIS A 107 7.04 -2.19 -6.94
CA HIS A 107 7.14 -3.14 -8.05
C HIS A 107 8.08 -2.62 -9.15
N ALA A 108 7.93 -1.35 -9.52
CA ALA A 108 8.79 -0.72 -10.53
C ALA A 108 10.28 -0.66 -10.11
N ALA A 109 10.56 -0.59 -8.80
CA ALA A 109 11.92 -0.69 -8.25
C ALA A 109 12.48 -2.12 -8.25
N GLY A 110 11.64 -3.15 -8.45
CA GLY A 110 12.03 -4.57 -8.44
C GLY A 110 11.84 -5.28 -7.09
N SER A 111 11.04 -4.75 -6.18
CA SER A 111 10.64 -5.48 -4.97
C SER A 111 9.81 -6.71 -5.35
N ARG A 112 10.16 -7.89 -4.79
CA ARG A 112 9.58 -9.19 -5.18
C ARG A 112 8.31 -9.53 -4.41
N GLU A 113 8.31 -9.30 -3.12
CA GLU A 113 7.19 -9.57 -2.23
C GLU A 113 6.63 -8.24 -1.75
N VAL A 114 5.47 -7.84 -2.31
CA VAL A 114 4.81 -6.56 -1.99
C VAL A 114 3.37 -6.83 -1.61
N LEU A 115 3.03 -6.52 -0.37
CA LEU A 115 1.68 -6.60 0.18
C LEU A 115 1.03 -5.21 0.11
N GLU A 116 0.15 -5.02 -0.84
CA GLU A 116 -0.53 -3.74 -1.11
C GLU A 116 -1.80 -3.62 -0.28
N LEU A 117 -1.69 -3.08 0.94
CA LEU A 117 -2.80 -2.99 1.90
C LEU A 117 -4.01 -2.22 1.38
N HIS A 118 -3.78 -1.19 0.58
CA HIS A 118 -4.83 -0.35 0.02
C HIS A 118 -5.06 -0.59 -1.47
N GLY A 119 -4.60 -1.73 -1.99
CA GLY A 119 -4.74 -2.09 -3.40
C GLY A 119 -3.79 -1.34 -4.32
N ASN A 120 -4.17 -1.22 -5.60
CA ASN A 120 -3.33 -0.64 -6.63
C ASN A 120 -4.14 0.21 -7.63
N LEU A 121 -3.68 1.44 -7.88
CA LEU A 121 -4.36 2.40 -8.75
C LEU A 121 -4.46 1.93 -10.21
N PHE A 122 -3.52 1.10 -10.66
CA PHE A 122 -3.42 0.65 -12.05
C PHE A 122 -4.12 -0.68 -12.32
N ARG A 123 -4.71 -1.30 -11.32
CA ARG A 123 -5.62 -2.43 -11.49
C ARG A 123 -7.07 -1.95 -11.46
N LEU A 124 -7.94 -2.67 -12.14
CA LEU A 124 -9.37 -2.42 -12.13
C LEU A 124 -10.12 -3.57 -11.45
N ALA A 125 -11.17 -3.23 -10.74
CA ALA A 125 -12.08 -4.18 -10.13
C ALA A 125 -13.55 -3.81 -10.45
N PRO A 126 -14.46 -4.78 -10.53
CA PRO A 126 -15.88 -4.51 -10.57
C PRO A 126 -16.32 -3.78 -9.31
N PHE A 127 -17.13 -2.74 -9.46
CA PHE A 127 -17.75 -2.06 -8.34
C PHE A 127 -18.90 -2.92 -7.79
N VAL A 128 -18.85 -3.18 -6.51
CA VAL A 128 -19.90 -3.88 -5.76
C VAL A 128 -20.48 -2.90 -4.74
N ASP A 129 -21.77 -2.64 -4.85
CA ASP A 129 -22.48 -1.85 -3.84
C ASP A 129 -22.82 -2.75 -2.65
N GLU A 130 -21.97 -2.69 -1.63
CA GLU A 130 -22.13 -3.53 -0.43
C GLU A 130 -23.44 -3.20 0.32
N GLU A 131 -23.82 -1.92 0.40
CA GLU A 131 -25.06 -1.52 1.08
C GLU A 131 -26.30 -2.09 0.36
N ALA A 132 -26.32 -2.03 -0.97
CA ALA A 132 -27.40 -2.61 -1.77
C ALA A 132 -27.42 -4.13 -1.64
N MET A 133 -26.26 -4.78 -1.60
CA MET A 133 -26.16 -6.24 -1.42
C MET A 133 -26.65 -6.68 -0.04
N PHE A 134 -26.27 -5.96 1.03
CA PHE A 134 -26.79 -6.25 2.37
C PHE A 134 -28.31 -6.07 2.47
N ALA A 135 -28.83 -5.00 1.86
CA ALA A 135 -30.26 -4.75 1.80
C ALA A 135 -31.03 -5.88 1.08
N GLU A 136 -30.40 -6.54 0.12
CA GLU A 136 -30.92 -7.69 -0.61
C GLU A 136 -30.62 -9.05 0.07
N GLY A 137 -30.03 -9.04 1.27
CA GLY A 137 -29.66 -10.25 2.02
C GLY A 137 -28.53 -11.04 1.38
N ARG A 138 -27.74 -10.42 0.50
CA ARG A 138 -26.56 -11.00 -0.13
C ARG A 138 -25.30 -10.67 0.68
N SER A 139 -24.33 -11.59 0.70
CA SER A 139 -23.04 -11.32 1.33
C SER A 139 -22.17 -10.47 0.43
N PRO A 140 -21.56 -9.37 0.91
CA PRO A 140 -20.65 -8.55 0.12
C PRO A 140 -19.34 -9.25 -0.26
N LEU A 141 -19.06 -10.39 0.34
CA LEU A 141 -17.81 -11.14 0.19
C LEU A 141 -17.71 -11.94 -1.12
N ILE A 142 -18.68 -11.82 -2.04
CA ILE A 142 -18.65 -12.61 -3.27
C ILE A 142 -19.06 -11.71 -4.44
N CYS A 143 -18.13 -11.41 -5.35
CA CYS A 143 -18.52 -11.10 -6.71
C CYS A 143 -19.12 -12.37 -7.33
N HIS A 144 -20.44 -12.52 -7.29
CA HIS A 144 -21.14 -13.73 -7.76
C HIS A 144 -21.02 -13.96 -9.27
N VAL A 145 -20.38 -13.04 -9.99
CA VAL A 145 -20.37 -13.06 -11.45
C VAL A 145 -18.99 -13.36 -12.03
N CYS A 146 -17.94 -12.83 -11.47
CA CYS A 146 -16.57 -13.13 -11.92
C CYS A 146 -15.79 -14.04 -10.94
N GLY A 147 -16.44 -14.54 -9.88
CA GLY A 147 -15.82 -15.42 -8.89
C GLY A 147 -14.76 -14.75 -7.99
N GLY A 148 -14.59 -13.44 -8.08
CA GLY A 148 -13.49 -12.73 -7.48
C GLY A 148 -13.76 -12.20 -6.07
N TYR A 149 -14.29 -12.98 -5.19
CA TYR A 149 -14.22 -12.90 -3.73
C TYR A 149 -14.83 -14.21 -3.20
N ALA A 150 -14.10 -15.26 -3.19
CA ALA A 150 -14.50 -16.43 -2.43
C ALA A 150 -13.52 -16.56 -1.27
N LEU A 151 -14.06 -16.56 -0.07
CA LEU A 151 -13.44 -17.20 1.09
C LEU A 151 -13.42 -18.71 0.84
N ARG A 152 -12.58 -19.15 -0.08
CA ARG A 152 -12.22 -20.56 -0.27
C ARG A 152 -10.72 -20.60 -0.13
N ASP A 153 -10.23 -21.51 0.68
CA ASP A 153 -8.81 -21.76 0.93
C ASP A 153 -7.99 -22.10 -0.33
N ASP A 154 -8.67 -22.26 -1.47
CA ASP A 154 -8.14 -22.64 -2.77
C ASP A 154 -8.35 -21.60 -3.89
N CYS A 155 -8.84 -20.41 -3.58
CA CYS A 155 -9.10 -19.35 -4.56
C CYS A 155 -7.97 -18.33 -4.62
N ASP A 156 -7.30 -18.27 -5.76
CA ASP A 156 -6.50 -17.11 -6.13
C ASP A 156 -7.45 -15.92 -6.35
N PRO A 157 -7.42 -14.87 -5.51
CA PRO A 157 -8.31 -13.72 -5.66
C PRO A 157 -8.06 -12.95 -6.96
N TYR A 158 -7.01 -13.31 -7.69
CA TYR A 158 -6.63 -12.74 -8.98
C TYR A 158 -6.88 -13.69 -10.17
N ALA A 159 -7.26 -14.95 -9.92
CA ALA A 159 -7.60 -15.90 -10.98
C ALA A 159 -8.84 -15.43 -11.76
N GLY A 160 -8.74 -15.41 -13.09
CA GLY A 160 -9.82 -14.97 -13.99
C GLY A 160 -9.88 -13.47 -14.25
N ARG A 161 -8.90 -12.68 -13.81
CA ARG A 161 -8.80 -11.24 -14.10
C ARG A 161 -7.98 -10.91 -15.34
N GLU A 162 -7.53 -11.91 -16.10
CA GLU A 162 -6.71 -11.72 -17.31
C GLU A 162 -7.38 -10.76 -18.32
N ASP A 163 -8.70 -10.83 -18.47
CA ASP A 163 -9.45 -9.92 -19.32
C ASP A 163 -9.53 -8.48 -18.79
N LEU A 164 -9.37 -8.28 -17.47
CA LEU A 164 -9.36 -6.96 -16.84
C LEU A 164 -7.99 -6.28 -16.94
N GLU A 165 -6.90 -7.05 -17.08
CA GLU A 165 -5.55 -6.51 -17.27
C GLU A 165 -5.40 -5.73 -18.60
N LEU A 166 -6.26 -6.00 -19.57
CA LEU A 166 -6.30 -5.28 -20.85
C LEU A 166 -6.99 -3.92 -20.72
N LEU A 167 -7.83 -3.73 -19.71
CA LEU A 167 -8.51 -2.46 -19.46
C LEU A 167 -7.61 -1.55 -18.62
N ARG A 168 -7.56 -0.28 -18.99
CA ARG A 168 -6.72 0.71 -18.33
C ARG A 168 -7.55 1.83 -17.73
N LEU A 169 -7.03 2.40 -16.66
CA LEU A 169 -7.57 3.64 -16.09
C LEU A 169 -7.17 4.81 -17.01
N GLU A 170 -8.07 5.17 -17.91
CA GLU A 170 -7.86 6.18 -18.96
C GLU A 170 -9.09 7.08 -19.09
N SER A 171 -8.90 8.25 -19.72
CA SER A 171 -9.98 9.19 -20.00
C SER A 171 -11.05 8.58 -20.90
N GLY A 172 -12.31 8.78 -20.54
CA GLY A 172 -13.44 8.24 -21.27
C GLY A 172 -14.58 7.81 -20.34
N PRO A 173 -15.63 7.19 -20.88
CA PRO A 173 -16.72 6.70 -20.06
C PRO A 173 -16.25 5.59 -19.13
N VAL A 174 -16.85 5.52 -17.93
CA VAL A 174 -16.55 4.46 -16.97
C VAL A 174 -16.77 3.10 -17.63
N PRO A 175 -15.75 2.25 -17.75
CA PRO A 175 -15.89 0.95 -18.41
C PRO A 175 -16.73 -0.01 -17.58
N ARG A 176 -17.21 -1.05 -18.25
CA ARG A 176 -17.93 -2.15 -17.59
C ARG A 176 -17.13 -3.44 -17.65
N CYS A 177 -17.26 -4.24 -16.61
CA CYS A 177 -16.67 -5.57 -16.57
C CYS A 177 -17.28 -6.43 -17.69
N PRO A 178 -16.47 -7.01 -18.59
CA PRO A 178 -16.98 -7.85 -19.68
C PRO A 178 -17.68 -9.11 -19.18
N ALA A 179 -17.33 -9.61 -18.01
CA ALA A 179 -17.90 -10.83 -17.44
C ALA A 179 -19.26 -10.58 -16.76
N CYS A 180 -19.43 -9.45 -16.06
CA CYS A 180 -20.62 -9.22 -15.22
C CYS A 180 -21.40 -7.95 -15.53
N GLY A 181 -20.89 -7.08 -16.39
CA GLY A 181 -21.52 -5.82 -16.74
C GLY A 181 -21.47 -4.74 -15.64
N ALA A 182 -20.91 -5.02 -14.45
CA ALA A 182 -20.73 -4.03 -13.40
C ALA A 182 -19.80 -2.90 -13.86
N LEU A 183 -20.00 -1.69 -13.35
CA LEU A 183 -19.05 -0.61 -13.57
C LEU A 183 -17.70 -0.98 -12.98
N LEU A 184 -16.63 -0.62 -13.67
CA LEU A 184 -15.27 -0.81 -13.17
C LEU A 184 -14.80 0.41 -12.38
N ARG A 185 -13.96 0.15 -11.42
CA ARG A 185 -13.30 1.15 -10.58
C ARG A 185 -11.81 0.80 -10.43
N PRO A 186 -10.94 1.72 -10.01
CA PRO A 186 -9.61 1.35 -9.55
C PRO A 186 -9.69 0.35 -8.39
N ASP A 187 -8.81 -0.65 -8.39
CA ASP A 187 -8.71 -1.67 -7.34
C ASP A 187 -7.94 -1.13 -6.13
N ILE A 188 -8.51 -0.12 -5.50
CA ILE A 188 -7.99 0.54 -4.30
C ILE A 188 -9.04 0.54 -3.20
N VAL A 189 -8.61 0.49 -1.96
CA VAL A 189 -9.50 0.59 -0.80
C VAL A 189 -9.91 2.05 -0.61
N TRP A 190 -11.20 2.34 -0.72
CA TRP A 190 -11.77 3.65 -0.45
C TRP A 190 -12.10 3.83 1.03
N PHE A 191 -12.31 5.07 1.45
CA PHE A 191 -12.76 5.36 2.82
C PHE A 191 -14.10 4.69 3.11
N GLY A 192 -14.15 3.98 4.24
CA GLY A 192 -15.31 3.17 4.65
C GLY A 192 -15.27 1.71 4.17
N GLU A 193 -14.35 1.33 3.30
CA GLU A 193 -14.15 -0.06 2.89
C GLU A 193 -13.18 -0.80 3.81
N ALA A 194 -13.36 -2.11 3.92
CA ALA A 194 -12.43 -2.98 4.62
C ALA A 194 -11.21 -3.30 3.74
N LEU A 195 -10.06 -3.52 4.37
CA LEU A 195 -8.89 -4.07 3.68
C LEU A 195 -9.15 -5.54 3.32
N ASP A 196 -8.50 -6.02 2.24
CA ASP A 196 -8.50 -7.43 1.90
C ASP A 196 -7.97 -8.26 3.09
N PRO A 197 -8.77 -9.19 3.66
CA PRO A 197 -8.38 -9.95 4.83
C PRO A 197 -7.18 -10.88 4.60
N HIS A 198 -6.95 -11.34 3.36
CA HIS A 198 -5.78 -12.16 3.02
C HIS A 198 -4.50 -11.32 3.00
N VAL A 199 -4.54 -10.13 2.37
CA VAL A 199 -3.40 -9.21 2.35
C VAL A 199 -3.08 -8.72 3.76
N LEU A 200 -4.11 -8.34 4.53
CA LEU A 200 -3.94 -7.90 5.93
C LEU A 200 -3.41 -9.04 6.81
N GLY A 201 -3.92 -10.27 6.63
CA GLY A 201 -3.45 -11.46 7.33
C GLY A 201 -1.98 -11.74 7.05
N ALA A 202 -1.57 -11.72 5.78
CA ALA A 202 -0.17 -11.90 5.37
C ALA A 202 0.74 -10.78 5.94
N ALA A 203 0.26 -9.53 5.96
CA ALA A 203 0.99 -8.42 6.56
C ALA A 203 1.17 -8.58 8.08
N PHE A 204 0.15 -9.06 8.78
CA PHE A 204 0.24 -9.39 10.20
C PHE A 204 1.23 -10.53 10.45
N GLU A 205 1.19 -11.60 9.65
CA GLU A 205 2.11 -12.72 9.74
C GLU A 205 3.57 -12.26 9.53
N ALA A 206 3.81 -11.45 8.49
CA ALA A 206 5.13 -10.89 8.22
C ALA A 206 5.63 -10.04 9.40
N ALA A 207 4.78 -9.19 9.99
CA ALA A 207 5.14 -8.37 11.14
C ALA A 207 5.35 -9.17 12.43
N ASP A 208 4.57 -10.25 12.63
CA ASP A 208 4.70 -11.11 13.81
C ASP A 208 5.93 -12.04 13.76
N SER A 209 6.44 -12.32 12.56
CA SER A 209 7.54 -13.28 12.34
C SER A 209 8.86 -12.63 11.93
N CYS A 210 8.89 -11.33 11.65
CA CYS A 210 10.13 -10.68 11.22
C CYS A 210 11.16 -10.56 12.35
N ASP A 211 12.45 -10.61 11.96
CA ASP A 211 13.56 -10.29 12.85
C ASP A 211 13.75 -8.78 13.00
N ALA A 212 13.38 -8.03 11.93
CA ALA A 212 13.42 -6.58 11.95
C ALA A 212 12.27 -5.99 11.12
N LEU A 213 11.79 -4.80 11.50
CA LEU A 213 10.83 -4.01 10.74
C LEU A 213 11.36 -2.60 10.52
N LEU A 214 11.35 -2.16 9.26
CA LEU A 214 11.63 -0.77 8.89
C LEU A 214 10.29 -0.07 8.63
N CYS A 215 9.94 0.93 9.45
CA CYS A 215 8.74 1.76 9.27
C CYS A 215 9.12 3.07 8.58
N ILE A 216 8.67 3.28 7.35
CA ILE A 216 9.19 4.31 6.46
C ILE A 216 8.07 5.20 5.93
N GLY A 217 8.16 6.50 6.16
CA GLY A 217 7.28 7.50 5.56
C GLY A 217 5.79 7.33 5.85
N SER A 218 5.43 6.70 6.97
CA SER A 218 4.03 6.55 7.42
C SER A 218 3.75 7.47 8.58
N SER A 219 2.57 8.10 8.59
CA SER A 219 2.07 8.87 9.74
C SER A 219 1.47 7.99 10.85
N LEU A 220 1.16 6.72 10.53
CA LEU A 220 0.49 5.77 11.42
C LEU A 220 -0.88 6.26 11.94
N GLU A 221 -1.64 6.94 11.09
CA GLU A 221 -2.96 7.49 11.43
C GLU A 221 -4.13 6.64 10.91
N VAL A 222 -3.87 5.73 9.96
CA VAL A 222 -4.92 4.95 9.27
C VAL A 222 -4.93 3.52 9.76
N GLU A 223 -6.00 3.14 10.46
CA GLU A 223 -6.22 1.76 10.92
C GLU A 223 -6.95 0.93 9.84
N PRO A 224 -6.73 -0.40 9.81
CA PRO A 224 -5.91 -1.22 10.71
C PRO A 224 -4.42 -1.25 10.36
N ALA A 225 -3.99 -0.62 9.25
CA ALA A 225 -2.60 -0.63 8.77
C ALA A 225 -1.61 -0.08 9.81
N ALA A 226 -1.99 0.99 10.54
CA ALA A 226 -1.16 1.62 11.56
C ALA A 226 -0.77 0.66 12.69
N SER A 227 -1.56 -0.39 12.96
CA SER A 227 -1.27 -1.38 14.00
C SER A 227 -0.13 -2.34 13.65
N ILE A 228 0.27 -2.46 12.37
CA ILE A 228 1.23 -3.45 11.87
C ILE A 228 2.63 -3.27 12.51
N PRO A 229 3.25 -2.08 12.53
CA PRO A 229 4.56 -1.91 13.16
C PRO A 229 4.56 -2.22 14.66
N TYR A 230 3.46 -1.93 15.35
CA TYR A 230 3.34 -2.25 16.78
C TYR A 230 3.29 -3.76 17.05
N ARG A 231 2.88 -4.58 16.08
CA ARG A 231 2.96 -6.05 16.20
C ARG A 231 4.42 -6.50 16.26
N ALA A 232 5.28 -5.99 15.38
CA ALA A 232 6.71 -6.28 15.39
C ALA A 232 7.36 -5.84 16.72
N VAL A 233 7.02 -4.65 17.25
CA VAL A 233 7.47 -4.21 18.57
C VAL A 233 7.09 -5.23 19.66
N ARG A 234 5.83 -5.65 19.70
CA ARG A 234 5.34 -6.62 20.71
C ARG A 234 6.02 -8.00 20.58
N ARG A 235 6.49 -8.36 19.39
CA ARG A 235 7.22 -9.62 19.14
C ARG A 235 8.72 -9.53 19.44
N GLY A 236 9.25 -8.34 19.76
CA GLY A 236 10.66 -8.11 20.07
C GLY A 236 11.56 -8.05 18.84
N ALA A 237 10.99 -7.84 17.66
CA ALA A 237 11.75 -7.53 16.46
C ALA A 237 12.53 -6.22 16.62
N VAL A 238 13.60 -6.04 15.85
CA VAL A 238 14.26 -4.74 15.74
C VAL A 238 13.34 -3.81 14.95
N VAL A 239 12.91 -2.70 15.53
CA VAL A 239 12.08 -1.73 14.83
C VAL A 239 12.82 -0.42 14.62
N ILE A 240 12.92 0.01 13.34
CA ILE A 240 13.53 1.29 12.96
C ILE A 240 12.50 2.14 12.25
N GLU A 241 12.30 3.35 12.75
CA GLU A 241 11.49 4.35 12.08
C GLU A 241 12.37 5.26 11.22
N ILE A 242 11.93 5.50 9.98
CA ILE A 242 12.55 6.46 9.05
C ILE A 242 11.46 7.41 8.59
N ASN A 243 11.48 8.62 9.14
CA ASN A 243 10.45 9.63 8.85
C ASN A 243 11.02 11.03 9.14
N PRO A 244 10.73 12.05 8.35
CA PRO A 244 11.12 13.42 8.68
C PRO A 244 10.61 13.88 10.05
N GLU A 245 9.36 13.55 10.37
CA GLU A 245 8.70 13.95 11.61
C GLU A 245 8.50 12.76 12.58
N PRO A 246 8.46 13.01 13.89
CA PRO A 246 8.10 11.99 14.87
C PRO A 246 6.67 11.46 14.66
N THR A 247 6.47 10.18 14.99
CA THR A 247 5.15 9.54 15.03
C THR A 247 4.88 8.95 16.41
N ALA A 248 3.70 8.41 16.64
CA ALA A 248 3.36 7.71 17.88
C ALA A 248 4.23 6.44 18.10
N LEU A 249 4.88 5.92 17.06
CA LEU A 249 5.78 4.77 17.15
C LEU A 249 7.19 5.15 17.64
N SER A 250 7.62 6.40 17.45
CA SER A 250 9.02 6.83 17.63
C SER A 250 9.63 6.45 18.98
N GLU A 251 8.84 6.56 20.06
CA GLU A 251 9.29 6.24 21.42
C GLU A 251 9.39 4.72 21.71
N GLN A 252 8.87 3.89 20.81
CA GLN A 252 8.82 2.43 20.94
C GLN A 252 9.78 1.71 19.98
N THR A 253 10.56 2.47 19.20
CA THR A 253 11.51 1.92 18.23
C THR A 253 12.91 1.74 18.84
N ASP A 254 13.69 0.79 18.30
CA ASP A 254 15.12 0.67 18.64
C ASP A 254 15.93 1.84 18.07
N ALA A 255 15.49 2.45 16.97
CA ALA A 255 16.05 3.68 16.42
C ALA A 255 15.00 4.48 15.63
N ALA A 256 15.02 5.80 15.78
CA ALA A 256 14.23 6.73 14.96
C ALA A 256 15.19 7.65 14.18
N ILE A 257 15.24 7.49 12.87
CA ILE A 257 16.14 8.24 11.99
C ILE A 257 15.32 9.32 11.29
N ARG A 258 15.69 10.59 11.48
CA ARG A 258 15.01 11.73 10.88
C ARG A 258 15.64 12.09 9.54
N GLY A 259 14.80 12.13 8.51
CA GLY A 259 15.20 12.44 7.15
C GLY A 259 14.28 11.83 6.11
N SER A 260 14.52 12.13 4.84
CA SER A 260 13.80 11.56 3.72
C SER A 260 14.17 10.09 3.52
N ALA A 261 13.24 9.31 2.99
CA ALA A 261 13.50 7.90 2.67
C ALA A 261 14.60 7.76 1.60
N ALA A 262 14.61 8.66 0.63
CA ALA A 262 15.59 8.65 -0.46
C ALA A 262 17.03 8.91 0.01
N ASP A 263 17.22 9.69 1.06
CA ASP A 263 18.55 9.99 1.62
C ASP A 263 18.98 8.93 2.64
N VAL A 264 18.07 8.57 3.56
CA VAL A 264 18.37 7.72 4.72
C VAL A 264 18.60 6.27 4.32
N LEU A 265 17.72 5.68 3.50
CA LEU A 265 17.76 4.25 3.19
C LEU A 265 19.05 3.80 2.49
N PRO A 266 19.54 4.48 1.42
CA PRO A 266 20.80 4.07 0.78
C PRO A 266 22.00 4.16 1.74
N ALA A 267 22.01 5.15 2.64
CA ALA A 267 23.08 5.30 3.62
C ALA A 267 23.01 4.22 4.72
N LEU A 268 21.79 3.92 5.21
CA LEU A 268 21.55 2.85 6.18
C LEU A 268 21.97 1.48 5.63
N LEU A 269 21.59 1.17 4.40
CA LEU A 269 21.93 -0.11 3.77
C LEU A 269 23.45 -0.27 3.62
N ARG A 270 24.15 0.77 3.18
CA ARG A 270 25.63 0.77 3.12
C ARG A 270 26.26 0.60 4.50
N GLU A 271 25.71 1.23 5.53
CA GLU A 271 26.25 1.10 6.90
C GLU A 271 26.10 -0.30 7.46
N VAL A 272 24.99 -0.99 7.12
CA VAL A 272 24.66 -2.29 7.72
C VAL A 272 25.15 -3.45 6.87
N TRP A 273 24.99 -3.42 5.55
CA TRP A 273 25.26 -4.54 4.63
C TRP A 273 26.33 -4.25 3.56
N GLY A 274 26.82 -3.00 3.47
CA GLY A 274 27.82 -2.57 2.48
C GLY A 274 29.26 -2.90 2.77
#